data_bf3f46ce0e1d6fcddde3eb8fbfb7530b
#
_entry.id   bf3f46ce0e1d6fcddde3eb8fbfb7530b
#
_cell.length_a   1.000
_cell.length_b   1.000
_cell.length_c   1.000
_cell.angle_alpha   90.00
_cell.angle_beta   90.00
_cell.angle_gamma   90.00
#
_symmetry.space_group_name_H-M   'P 1'
#
loop_
_entity.id
_entity.type
_entity.pdbx_description
1 polymer ?
#
loop_
_entity_poly.entity_id
_entity_poly.type
_entity_poly.pdbx_seq_one_letter_code
_entity_poly.pdbx_strand_id
1 'polypeptide(L)'
;VKFERLLESYLASVPRGLRSYLMAMPMWLGQKLWIADEIQRELGTEHKIRFGDHHESHAASAFYPSPFEEAAVLTIDGVGEWTTSSIGHGRGSALEMLRETRFPHSVGLLYSAFTYFTGFTVNEGEYKVMGLAPYGEPKYVDTIRDHLIEVFDDGSIRLNLEYFEFVHGLTMTGARFGQLFGGPRRAPDAPVTQREMDLARSVQEVVEDVMLRMARTAHRDTGSKRLCLAGGVALNCVGNGRLLREGPFEDIW
;
A
#
# COMPACT_ATOMS: atom_id res chain seq x y z
N VAL A 1 7.33 -3.34 -15.70
CA VAL A 1 8.36 -4.01 -14.89
C VAL A 1 8.85 -3.07 -13.79
N LYS A 2 9.08 -3.58 -12.57
CA LYS A 2 9.54 -2.78 -11.41
C LYS A 2 10.83 -1.98 -11.70
N PHE A 3 11.65 -2.44 -12.61
CA PHE A 3 12.88 -1.74 -13.04
C PHE A 3 12.58 -0.43 -13.78
N GLU A 4 11.60 -0.41 -14.66
CA GLU A 4 11.15 0.79 -15.37
C GLU A 4 10.73 1.88 -14.37
N ARG A 5 9.90 1.53 -13.38
CA ARG A 5 9.52 2.46 -12.31
C ARG A 5 10.73 3.01 -11.55
N LEU A 6 11.73 2.17 -11.25
CA LEU A 6 12.96 2.62 -10.60
C LEU A 6 13.67 3.70 -11.43
N LEU A 7 13.81 3.47 -12.74
CA LEU A 7 14.46 4.42 -13.65
C LEU A 7 13.66 5.72 -13.76
N GLU A 8 12.36 5.63 -13.97
CA GLU A 8 11.49 6.81 -14.10
C GLU A 8 11.44 7.62 -12.80
N SER A 9 11.32 6.96 -11.63
CA SER A 9 11.35 7.62 -10.34
C SER A 9 12.66 8.36 -10.10
N TYR A 10 13.79 7.76 -10.51
CA TYR A 10 15.09 8.42 -10.43
C TYR A 10 15.16 9.63 -11.36
N LEU A 11 14.79 9.46 -12.64
CA LEU A 11 14.83 10.56 -13.62
C LEU A 11 13.94 11.75 -13.18
N ALA A 12 12.78 11.45 -12.62
CA ALA A 12 11.86 12.48 -12.12
C ALA A 12 12.39 13.24 -10.90
N SER A 13 13.34 12.67 -10.16
CA SER A 13 13.85 13.22 -8.90
C SER A 13 15.28 13.76 -8.94
N VAL A 14 15.98 13.63 -10.10
CA VAL A 14 17.38 14.10 -10.27
C VAL A 14 17.54 15.56 -9.82
N PRO A 15 18.62 15.88 -9.07
CA PRO A 15 19.73 15.03 -8.60
C PRO A 15 19.44 14.28 -7.28
N ARG A 16 18.25 14.44 -6.72
CA ARG A 16 17.82 13.68 -5.52
C ARG A 16 17.78 12.20 -5.87
N GLY A 17 18.05 11.34 -4.89
CA GLY A 17 17.98 9.90 -5.11
C GLY A 17 19.19 9.25 -5.81
N LEU A 18 20.23 10.01 -6.20
CA LEU A 18 21.42 9.42 -6.82
C LEU A 18 22.03 8.30 -5.97
N ARG A 19 22.10 8.52 -4.65
CA ARG A 19 22.65 7.50 -3.73
C ARG A 19 21.81 6.22 -3.70
N SER A 20 20.49 6.34 -3.57
CA SER A 20 19.58 5.16 -3.56
C SER A 20 19.61 4.43 -4.91
N TYR A 21 19.67 5.18 -6.01
CA TYR A 21 19.82 4.61 -7.35
C TYR A 21 21.11 3.81 -7.51
N LEU A 22 22.26 4.41 -7.15
CA LEU A 22 23.56 3.72 -7.23
C LEU A 22 23.64 2.48 -6.33
N MET A 23 22.95 2.48 -5.20
CA MET A 23 22.84 1.30 -4.33
C MET A 23 21.92 0.21 -4.91
N ALA A 24 20.88 0.58 -5.60
CA ALA A 24 19.93 -0.38 -6.18
C ALA A 24 20.45 -1.03 -7.48
N MET A 25 21.20 -0.29 -8.29
CA MET A 25 21.62 -0.70 -9.64
C MET A 25 22.41 -2.01 -9.67
N PRO A 26 23.41 -2.27 -8.81
CA PRO A 26 24.15 -3.53 -8.83
C PRO A 26 23.24 -4.76 -8.65
N MET A 27 22.27 -4.69 -7.76
CA MET A 27 21.31 -5.79 -7.53
C MET A 27 20.39 -5.99 -8.75
N TRP A 28 19.93 -4.92 -9.37
CA TRP A 28 19.07 -5.01 -10.56
C TRP A 28 19.82 -5.56 -11.76
N LEU A 29 20.98 -5.01 -12.08
CA LEU A 29 21.77 -5.43 -13.24
C LEU A 29 22.40 -6.83 -13.05
N GLY A 30 22.76 -7.15 -11.80
CA GLY A 30 23.41 -8.44 -11.52
C GLY A 30 22.46 -9.61 -11.32
N GLN A 31 21.23 -9.37 -10.88
CA GLN A 31 20.32 -10.46 -10.51
C GLN A 31 18.88 -10.24 -10.99
N LYS A 32 18.21 -9.15 -10.58
CA LYS A 32 16.76 -9.03 -10.75
C LYS A 32 16.27 -8.97 -12.21
N LEU A 33 17.08 -8.47 -13.12
CA LEU A 33 16.75 -8.47 -14.55
C LEU A 33 16.82 -9.88 -15.17
N TRP A 34 17.55 -10.79 -14.55
CA TRP A 34 17.80 -12.15 -15.04
C TRP A 34 17.01 -13.21 -14.29
N ILE A 35 15.97 -12.79 -13.53
CA ILE A 35 15.21 -13.71 -12.68
C ILE A 35 14.54 -14.84 -13.47
N ALA A 36 14.15 -14.61 -14.74
CA ALA A 36 13.58 -15.67 -15.59
C ALA A 36 14.61 -16.77 -15.85
N ASP A 37 15.85 -16.39 -16.21
CA ASP A 37 16.94 -17.31 -16.49
C ASP A 37 17.36 -18.06 -15.22
N GLU A 38 17.36 -17.36 -14.08
CA GLU A 38 17.65 -17.96 -12.78
C GLU A 38 16.59 -19.02 -12.41
N ILE A 39 15.30 -18.72 -12.57
CA ILE A 39 14.21 -19.67 -12.33
C ILE A 39 14.34 -20.88 -13.26
N GLN A 40 14.60 -20.67 -14.56
CA GLN A 40 14.77 -21.78 -15.51
C GLN A 40 15.93 -22.69 -15.12
N ARG A 41 17.07 -22.10 -14.72
CA ARG A 41 18.25 -22.85 -14.28
C ARG A 41 17.97 -23.65 -13.01
N GLU A 42 17.35 -23.05 -11.98
CA GLU A 42 17.09 -23.72 -10.70
C GLU A 42 16.04 -24.84 -10.83
N LEU A 43 15.05 -24.66 -11.70
CA LEU A 43 14.04 -25.67 -11.96
C LEU A 43 14.46 -26.70 -13.04
N GLY A 44 15.58 -26.51 -13.71
CA GLY A 44 16.04 -27.38 -14.80
C GLY A 44 15.06 -27.42 -15.97
N THR A 45 14.40 -26.30 -16.30
CA THR A 45 13.37 -26.22 -17.33
C THR A 45 13.73 -25.23 -18.43
N GLU A 46 13.39 -25.59 -19.68
CA GLU A 46 13.49 -24.69 -20.86
C GLU A 46 12.16 -23.95 -21.15
N HIS A 47 11.12 -24.23 -20.35
CA HIS A 47 9.83 -23.57 -20.54
C HIS A 47 9.92 -22.06 -20.30
N LYS A 48 9.25 -21.30 -21.15
CA LYS A 48 9.17 -19.84 -21.01
C LYS A 48 8.47 -19.45 -19.71
N ILE A 49 9.17 -18.73 -18.84
CA ILE A 49 8.58 -18.16 -17.64
C ILE A 49 7.66 -17.00 -18.02
N ARG A 50 6.44 -17.02 -17.49
CA ARG A 50 5.47 -15.93 -17.65
C ARG A 50 5.31 -15.23 -16.30
N PHE A 51 5.29 -13.91 -16.33
CA PHE A 51 5.03 -13.07 -15.18
C PHE A 51 3.64 -12.44 -15.33
N GLY A 52 2.82 -12.55 -14.30
CA GLY A 52 1.55 -11.82 -14.19
C GLY A 52 1.78 -10.42 -13.62
N ASP A 53 0.84 -9.51 -13.85
CA ASP A 53 0.79 -8.24 -13.17
C ASP A 53 0.58 -8.44 -11.65
N HIS A 54 1.20 -7.59 -10.83
CA HIS A 54 1.19 -7.74 -9.37
C HIS A 54 -0.23 -7.62 -8.80
N HIS A 55 -0.98 -6.59 -9.20
CA HIS A 55 -2.34 -6.38 -8.70
C HIS A 55 -3.36 -7.35 -9.29
N GLU A 56 -3.17 -7.78 -10.54
CA GLU A 56 -3.96 -8.90 -11.10
C GLU A 56 -3.70 -10.19 -10.33
N SER A 57 -2.45 -10.46 -9.96
CA SER A 57 -2.09 -11.63 -9.13
C SER A 57 -2.72 -11.56 -7.75
N HIS A 58 -2.74 -10.38 -7.09
CA HIS A 58 -3.46 -10.15 -5.84
C HIS A 58 -4.96 -10.40 -6.02
N ALA A 59 -5.57 -9.81 -7.03
CA ALA A 59 -7.00 -9.96 -7.31
C ALA A 59 -7.37 -11.43 -7.57
N ALA A 60 -6.57 -12.13 -8.38
CA ALA A 60 -6.76 -13.54 -8.67
C ALA A 60 -6.61 -14.42 -7.42
N SER A 61 -5.63 -14.11 -6.56
CA SER A 61 -5.38 -14.87 -5.32
C SER A 61 -6.50 -14.76 -4.29
N ALA A 62 -7.30 -13.67 -4.33
CA ALA A 62 -8.45 -13.51 -3.48
C ALA A 62 -9.75 -14.04 -4.15
N PHE A 63 -9.98 -13.72 -5.41
CA PHE A 63 -11.23 -14.04 -6.08
C PHE A 63 -11.40 -15.52 -6.38
N TYR A 64 -10.42 -16.16 -7.03
CA TYR A 64 -10.59 -17.55 -7.48
C TYR A 64 -10.74 -18.59 -6.36
N PRO A 65 -10.07 -18.48 -5.18
CA PRO A 65 -10.34 -19.40 -4.07
C PRO A 65 -11.56 -19.01 -3.23
N SER A 66 -12.17 -17.83 -3.47
CA SER A 66 -13.35 -17.38 -2.74
C SER A 66 -14.56 -18.29 -3.02
N PRO A 67 -15.56 -18.33 -2.12
CA PRO A 67 -16.80 -19.05 -2.38
C PRO A 67 -17.75 -18.31 -3.33
N PHE A 68 -17.31 -17.21 -3.94
CA PHE A 68 -18.16 -16.33 -4.73
C PHE A 68 -18.01 -16.58 -6.23
N GLU A 69 -19.13 -16.75 -6.94
CA GLU A 69 -19.14 -16.78 -8.40
C GLU A 69 -18.98 -15.38 -9.00
N GLU A 70 -19.39 -14.34 -8.24
CA GLU A 70 -19.29 -12.94 -8.63
C GLU A 70 -18.92 -12.11 -7.39
N ALA A 71 -17.90 -11.24 -7.53
CA ALA A 71 -17.49 -10.32 -6.48
C ALA A 71 -16.83 -9.05 -7.05
N ALA A 72 -17.01 -7.92 -6.37
CA ALA A 72 -16.07 -6.82 -6.48
C ALA A 72 -14.72 -7.27 -5.89
N VAL A 73 -13.62 -6.84 -6.49
CA VAL A 73 -12.28 -7.16 -5.99
C VAL A 73 -11.56 -5.86 -5.71
N LEU A 74 -11.11 -5.68 -4.49
CA LEU A 74 -10.34 -4.51 -4.07
C LEU A 74 -8.95 -4.95 -3.64
N THR A 75 -7.93 -4.46 -4.34
CA THR A 75 -6.55 -4.70 -3.94
C THR A 75 -5.93 -3.41 -3.42
N ILE A 76 -5.32 -3.46 -2.24
CA ILE A 76 -4.64 -2.31 -1.64
C ILE A 76 -3.29 -2.78 -1.09
N ASP A 77 -2.20 -2.21 -1.65
CA ASP A 77 -0.85 -2.63 -1.33
C ASP A 77 0.09 -1.42 -1.12
N GLY A 78 1.34 -1.68 -0.79
CA GLY A 78 2.39 -0.68 -0.81
C GLY A 78 2.64 -0.21 -2.24
N VAL A 79 3.17 -1.09 -3.07
CA VAL A 79 3.36 -0.84 -4.50
C VAL A 79 3.69 -2.13 -5.27
N GLY A 80 2.99 -2.34 -6.39
CA GLY A 80 3.30 -3.35 -7.40
C GLY A 80 4.38 -2.90 -8.40
N GLU A 81 4.14 -3.10 -9.67
CA GLU A 81 4.94 -2.47 -10.73
C GLU A 81 4.75 -0.94 -10.68
N TRP A 82 3.53 -0.48 -10.89
CA TRP A 82 3.09 0.91 -10.78
C TRP A 82 1.87 1.05 -9.88
N THR A 83 0.93 0.11 -9.96
CA THR A 83 -0.32 0.13 -9.24
C THR A 83 -0.09 -0.03 -7.74
N THR A 84 -0.80 0.75 -6.94
CA THR A 84 -0.78 0.74 -5.47
C THR A 84 -2.10 0.29 -4.87
N SER A 85 -3.20 0.53 -5.60
CA SER A 85 -4.51 -0.05 -5.32
C SER A 85 -5.30 -0.21 -6.61
N SER A 86 -6.23 -1.17 -6.64
CA SER A 86 -7.09 -1.37 -7.80
C SER A 86 -8.48 -1.87 -7.40
N ILE A 87 -9.45 -1.57 -8.25
CA ILE A 87 -10.79 -2.11 -8.20
C ILE A 87 -10.97 -2.99 -9.42
N GLY A 88 -11.42 -4.22 -9.21
CA GLY A 88 -11.75 -5.18 -10.25
C GLY A 88 -13.13 -5.79 -10.05
N HIS A 89 -13.56 -6.57 -11.05
CA HIS A 89 -14.78 -7.32 -11.04
C HIS A 89 -14.50 -8.76 -11.47
N GLY A 90 -14.77 -9.71 -10.59
CA GLY A 90 -14.67 -11.14 -10.87
C GLY A 90 -16.04 -11.74 -11.18
N ARG A 91 -16.12 -12.55 -12.25
CA ARG A 91 -17.33 -13.31 -12.64
C ARG A 91 -16.93 -14.66 -13.21
N GLY A 92 -17.24 -15.75 -12.54
CA GLY A 92 -16.84 -17.08 -12.97
C GLY A 92 -15.32 -17.18 -13.13
N SER A 93 -14.82 -17.39 -14.36
CA SER A 93 -13.39 -17.43 -14.67
C SER A 93 -12.82 -16.11 -15.16
N ALA A 94 -13.66 -15.08 -15.33
CA ALA A 94 -13.21 -13.75 -15.81
C ALA A 94 -12.90 -12.84 -14.62
N LEU A 95 -11.81 -12.10 -14.73
CA LEU A 95 -11.40 -11.06 -13.80
C LEU A 95 -11.03 -9.82 -14.61
N GLU A 96 -11.77 -8.73 -14.41
CA GLU A 96 -11.57 -7.47 -15.11
C GLU A 96 -11.10 -6.41 -14.11
N MET A 97 -10.02 -5.71 -14.44
CA MET A 97 -9.52 -4.57 -13.65
C MET A 97 -10.14 -3.28 -14.18
N LEU A 98 -10.88 -2.56 -13.32
CA LEU A 98 -11.69 -1.40 -13.70
C LEU A 98 -10.99 -0.08 -13.41
N ARG A 99 -10.31 0.01 -12.25
CA ARG A 99 -9.63 1.23 -11.79
C ARG A 99 -8.31 0.89 -11.13
N GLU A 100 -7.39 1.84 -11.16
CA GLU A 100 -6.12 1.75 -10.42
C GLU A 100 -5.68 3.12 -9.90
N THR A 101 -5.01 3.09 -8.76
CA THR A 101 -4.19 4.20 -8.25
C THR A 101 -2.73 3.82 -8.46
N ARG A 102 -1.90 4.78 -8.88
CA ARG A 102 -0.50 4.52 -9.23
C ARG A 102 0.47 5.18 -8.26
N PHE A 103 1.62 4.55 -8.13
CA PHE A 103 2.79 5.14 -7.48
C PHE A 103 3.09 6.54 -8.06
N PRO A 104 3.42 7.54 -7.23
CA PRO A 104 3.81 7.43 -5.83
C PRO A 104 2.67 7.50 -4.81
N HIS A 105 1.42 7.61 -5.25
CA HIS A 105 0.24 7.74 -4.40
C HIS A 105 -0.20 6.36 -3.91
N SER A 106 -0.03 6.09 -2.60
CA SER A 106 -0.29 4.78 -2.00
C SER A 106 -0.72 4.90 -0.54
N VAL A 107 -1.83 4.26 -0.22
CA VAL A 107 -2.32 4.10 1.16
C VAL A 107 -1.35 3.23 1.96
N GLY A 108 -0.85 2.16 1.35
CA GLY A 108 0.12 1.28 2.00
C GLY A 108 1.44 1.98 2.30
N LEU A 109 1.97 2.79 1.38
CA LEU A 109 3.19 3.57 1.64
C LEU A 109 2.96 4.69 2.68
N LEU A 110 1.77 5.28 2.73
CA LEU A 110 1.40 6.18 3.82
C LEU A 110 1.48 5.45 5.17
N TYR A 111 0.85 4.28 5.27
CA TYR A 111 0.88 3.48 6.49
C TYR A 111 2.30 3.06 6.87
N SER A 112 3.09 2.63 5.89
CA SER A 112 4.51 2.30 6.08
C SER A 112 5.36 3.50 6.50
N ALA A 113 5.04 4.72 6.06
CA ALA A 113 5.70 5.94 6.52
C ALA A 113 5.45 6.18 8.02
N PHE A 114 4.23 5.96 8.51
CA PHE A 114 3.91 6.02 9.94
C PHE A 114 4.55 4.85 10.71
N THR A 115 4.58 3.65 10.14
CA THR A 115 5.30 2.50 10.70
C THR A 115 6.76 2.85 10.94
N TYR A 116 7.42 3.39 9.93
CA TYR A 116 8.79 3.88 10.04
C TYR A 116 8.93 4.99 11.09
N PHE A 117 8.05 6.00 11.05
CA PHE A 117 8.14 7.17 11.92
C PHE A 117 7.92 6.83 13.40
N THR A 118 7.04 5.88 13.69
CA THR A 118 6.82 5.34 15.04
C THR A 118 7.92 4.36 15.48
N GLY A 119 8.98 4.19 14.67
CA GLY A 119 10.19 3.45 15.02
C GLY A 119 10.13 1.94 14.77
N PHE A 120 9.12 1.47 14.05
CA PHE A 120 9.03 0.06 13.65
C PHE A 120 9.68 -0.19 12.28
N THR A 121 9.99 -1.46 12.00
CA THR A 121 10.54 -1.90 10.72
C THR A 121 9.44 -1.96 9.67
N VAL A 122 9.62 -1.32 8.54
CA VAL A 122 8.68 -1.37 7.40
C VAL A 122 8.62 -2.79 6.83
N ASN A 123 7.45 -3.20 6.36
CA ASN A 123 7.07 -4.55 5.90
C ASN A 123 6.99 -5.63 6.99
N GLU A 124 7.33 -5.28 8.24
CA GLU A 124 7.26 -6.20 9.38
C GLU A 124 6.58 -5.58 10.60
N GLY A 125 6.32 -4.29 10.58
CA GLY A 125 5.84 -3.56 11.74
C GLY A 125 4.48 -2.88 11.56
N GLU A 126 3.86 -2.99 10.39
CA GLU A 126 2.55 -2.41 10.12
C GLU A 126 1.48 -2.95 11.07
N TYR A 127 1.51 -4.26 11.37
CA TYR A 127 0.60 -4.86 12.35
C TYR A 127 0.81 -4.33 13.77
N LYS A 128 2.05 -3.87 14.12
CA LYS A 128 2.34 -3.25 15.42
C LYS A 128 1.69 -1.87 15.53
N VAL A 129 1.71 -1.10 14.44
CA VAL A 129 1.00 0.20 14.36
C VAL A 129 -0.51 -0.02 14.48
N MET A 130 -1.06 -1.01 13.77
CA MET A 130 -2.47 -1.40 13.89
C MET A 130 -2.82 -1.80 15.32
N GLY A 131 -2.00 -2.63 15.97
CA GLY A 131 -2.18 -3.05 17.37
C GLY A 131 -1.97 -1.93 18.39
N LEU A 132 -1.22 -0.88 18.03
CA LEU A 132 -0.98 0.30 18.88
C LEU A 132 -2.14 1.31 18.82
N ALA A 133 -2.85 1.37 17.69
CA ALA A 133 -3.91 2.35 17.45
C ALA A 133 -5.01 2.40 18.54
N PRO A 134 -5.48 1.28 19.13
CA PRO A 134 -6.49 1.32 20.20
C PRO A 134 -6.06 2.05 21.48
N TYR A 135 -4.77 2.27 21.68
CA TYR A 135 -4.22 2.95 22.87
C TYR A 135 -4.05 4.46 22.67
N GLY A 136 -4.30 4.96 21.46
CA GLY A 136 -4.16 6.36 21.09
C GLY A 136 -5.49 7.08 20.87
N GLU A 137 -5.39 8.39 20.75
CA GLU A 137 -6.48 9.27 20.32
C GLU A 137 -6.23 9.80 18.90
N PRO A 138 -7.28 10.09 18.10
CA PRO A 138 -7.14 10.51 16.70
C PRO A 138 -6.74 11.99 16.56
N LYS A 139 -5.75 12.45 17.32
CA LYS A 139 -5.35 13.86 17.43
C LYS A 139 -4.75 14.44 16.14
N TYR A 140 -4.20 13.59 15.29
CA TYR A 140 -3.48 14.02 14.10
C TYR A 140 -4.24 13.77 12.79
N VAL A 141 -5.52 13.39 12.85
CA VAL A 141 -6.32 13.10 11.63
C VAL A 141 -6.37 14.32 10.72
N ASP A 142 -6.69 15.49 11.26
CA ASP A 142 -6.75 16.74 10.48
C ASP A 142 -5.36 17.12 9.95
N THR A 143 -4.31 17.01 10.77
CA THR A 143 -2.93 17.25 10.33
C THR A 143 -2.52 16.35 9.16
N ILE A 144 -2.92 15.06 9.21
CA ILE A 144 -2.65 14.10 8.13
C ILE A 144 -3.40 14.53 6.86
N ARG A 145 -4.67 14.89 6.97
CA ARG A 145 -5.50 15.29 5.83
C ARG A 145 -5.09 16.62 5.24
N ASP A 146 -4.74 17.59 6.05
CA ASP A 146 -4.37 18.93 5.59
C ASP A 146 -2.99 18.98 4.93
N HIS A 147 -2.06 18.11 5.35
CA HIS A 147 -0.68 18.20 4.93
C HIS A 147 -0.16 17.01 4.12
N LEU A 148 -0.61 15.79 4.40
CA LEU A 148 0.00 14.57 3.86
C LEU A 148 -0.80 13.90 2.76
N ILE A 149 -2.15 13.94 2.83
CA ILE A 149 -3.00 13.19 1.92
C ILE A 149 -4.28 13.96 1.56
N GLU A 150 -4.56 14.07 0.30
CA GLU A 150 -5.88 14.43 -0.22
C GLU A 150 -6.66 13.14 -0.53
N VAL A 151 -7.88 13.03 -0.02
CA VAL A 151 -8.76 11.87 -0.21
C VAL A 151 -9.99 12.30 -0.99
N PHE A 152 -10.19 11.70 -2.16
CA PHE A 152 -11.32 11.99 -3.03
C PHE A 152 -12.54 11.13 -2.67
N ASP A 153 -13.71 11.51 -3.19
CA ASP A 153 -14.98 10.84 -2.89
C ASP A 153 -15.02 9.38 -3.37
N ASP A 154 -14.29 9.07 -4.42
CA ASP A 154 -14.17 7.72 -4.96
C ASP A 154 -13.13 6.84 -4.22
N GLY A 155 -12.48 7.39 -3.20
CA GLY A 155 -11.43 6.71 -2.44
C GLY A 155 -10.05 6.78 -3.09
N SER A 156 -9.92 7.39 -4.27
CA SER A 156 -8.60 7.71 -4.80
C SER A 156 -7.89 8.73 -3.91
N ILE A 157 -6.57 8.73 -3.96
CA ILE A 157 -5.78 9.57 -3.07
C ILE A 157 -4.66 10.30 -3.81
N ARG A 158 -4.23 11.42 -3.25
CA ARG A 158 -3.00 12.11 -3.63
C ARG A 158 -2.15 12.39 -2.39
N LEU A 159 -0.92 11.86 -2.35
CA LEU A 159 0.03 12.19 -1.29
C LEU A 159 0.79 13.47 -1.63
N ASN A 160 1.03 14.30 -0.62
CA ASN A 160 1.93 15.44 -0.72
C ASN A 160 3.37 14.96 -0.52
N LEU A 161 4.07 14.76 -1.62
CA LEU A 161 5.39 14.12 -1.66
C LEU A 161 6.50 14.94 -0.99
N GLU A 162 6.28 16.20 -0.64
CA GLU A 162 7.26 17.02 0.06
C GLU A 162 7.59 16.53 1.48
N TYR A 163 6.72 15.71 2.06
CA TYR A 163 6.90 15.15 3.39
C TYR A 163 7.51 13.75 3.39
N PHE A 164 7.58 13.10 2.21
CA PHE A 164 8.01 11.71 2.08
C PHE A 164 9.34 11.60 1.35
N GLU A 165 10.19 10.69 1.83
CA GLU A 165 11.49 10.40 1.22
C GLU A 165 11.51 9.09 0.42
N PHE A 166 10.49 8.26 0.48
CA PHE A 166 10.47 6.94 -0.14
C PHE A 166 10.54 6.95 -1.67
N VAL A 167 10.24 8.08 -2.31
CA VAL A 167 10.32 8.20 -3.78
C VAL A 167 11.77 8.18 -4.26
N HIS A 168 12.66 8.81 -3.50
CA HIS A 168 14.05 9.03 -3.92
C HIS A 168 15.10 8.80 -2.83
N GLY A 169 14.68 8.72 -1.56
CA GLY A 169 15.56 8.56 -0.40
C GLY A 169 15.78 7.11 0.02
N LEU A 170 16.47 6.96 1.14
CA LEU A 170 16.71 5.68 1.81
C LEU A 170 15.85 5.51 3.07
N THR A 171 14.99 6.48 3.33
CA THR A 171 14.07 6.53 4.47
C THR A 171 12.65 6.77 3.98
N MET A 172 11.66 6.50 4.83
CA MET A 172 10.26 6.75 4.45
C MET A 172 9.87 8.21 4.64
N THR A 173 10.43 8.89 5.67
CA THR A 173 10.07 10.25 6.07
C THR A 173 11.31 11.09 6.33
N GLY A 174 11.20 12.40 6.10
CA GLY A 174 12.24 13.39 6.37
C GLY A 174 11.93 14.30 7.56
N ALA A 175 12.76 15.35 7.73
CA ALA A 175 12.63 16.30 8.83
C ALA A 175 11.28 17.05 8.83
N ARG A 176 10.75 17.39 7.64
CA ARG A 176 9.44 18.07 7.50
C ARG A 176 8.30 17.25 8.08
N PHE A 177 8.34 15.93 7.89
CA PHE A 177 7.34 15.03 8.50
C PHE A 177 7.39 15.12 10.03
N GLY A 178 8.58 15.10 10.62
CA GLY A 178 8.75 15.26 12.06
C GLY A 178 8.24 16.58 12.61
N GLN A 179 8.38 17.68 11.85
CA GLN A 179 7.88 19.00 12.26
C GLN A 179 6.34 19.02 12.43
N LEU A 180 5.59 18.27 11.60
CA LEU A 180 4.14 18.17 11.74
C LEU A 180 3.71 17.51 13.04
N PHE A 181 4.52 16.59 13.56
CA PHE A 181 4.15 15.72 14.69
C PHE A 181 4.97 15.98 15.95
N GLY A 182 5.56 17.18 16.06
CA GLY A 182 6.20 17.66 17.30
C GLY A 182 7.55 17.03 17.64
N GLY A 183 8.26 16.47 16.66
CA GLY A 183 9.60 15.95 16.87
C GLY A 183 10.06 14.90 15.86
N PRO A 184 11.28 14.38 16.03
CA PRO A 184 11.84 13.39 15.11
C PRO A 184 11.16 12.02 15.22
N ARG A 185 11.48 11.16 14.25
CA ARG A 185 11.17 9.74 14.31
C ARG A 185 11.61 9.12 15.64
N ARG A 186 10.78 8.27 16.23
CA ARG A 186 11.18 7.47 17.40
C ARG A 186 12.33 6.54 17.04
N ALA A 187 13.36 6.48 17.88
CA ALA A 187 14.40 5.47 17.74
C ALA A 187 13.81 4.07 18.01
N PRO A 188 14.24 3.01 17.27
CA PRO A 188 13.67 1.67 17.41
C PRO A 188 13.64 1.16 18.85
N ASP A 189 14.71 1.43 19.62
CA ASP A 189 14.89 0.96 20.99
C ASP A 189 14.31 1.91 22.07
N ALA A 190 13.81 3.08 21.66
CA ALA A 190 13.18 4.01 22.59
C ALA A 190 11.79 3.50 23.02
N PRO A 191 11.33 3.83 24.23
CA PRO A 191 9.97 3.51 24.67
C PRO A 191 8.93 4.12 23.72
N VAL A 192 7.82 3.40 23.52
CA VAL A 192 6.64 3.94 22.86
C VAL A 192 5.94 4.91 23.82
N THR A 193 5.59 6.09 23.33
CA THR A 193 4.91 7.13 24.13
C THR A 193 3.49 7.36 23.62
N GLN A 194 2.74 8.22 24.30
CA GLN A 194 1.40 8.59 23.87
C GLN A 194 1.38 9.19 22.47
N ARG A 195 2.45 9.90 22.07
CA ARG A 195 2.58 10.44 20.71
C ARG A 195 2.50 9.34 19.64
N GLU A 196 3.24 8.26 19.83
CA GLU A 196 3.23 7.13 18.87
C GLU A 196 1.87 6.42 18.84
N MET A 197 1.19 6.32 19.97
CA MET A 197 -0.16 5.76 20.09
C MET A 197 -1.17 6.63 19.33
N ASP A 198 -1.12 7.96 19.54
CA ASP A 198 -2.00 8.92 18.88
C ASP A 198 -1.74 8.99 17.35
N LEU A 199 -0.48 8.88 16.92
CA LEU A 199 -0.11 8.78 15.51
C LEU A 199 -0.67 7.50 14.88
N ALA A 200 -0.52 6.36 15.56
CA ALA A 200 -1.04 5.08 15.11
C ALA A 200 -2.58 5.12 14.97
N ARG A 201 -3.29 5.68 15.96
CA ARG A 201 -4.75 5.85 15.90
C ARG A 201 -5.17 6.76 14.75
N SER A 202 -4.44 7.86 14.56
CA SER A 202 -4.79 8.84 13.53
C SER A 202 -4.61 8.30 12.11
N VAL A 203 -3.49 7.64 11.82
CA VAL A 203 -3.29 7.05 10.49
C VAL A 203 -4.24 5.88 10.25
N GLN A 204 -4.54 5.09 11.26
CA GLN A 204 -5.51 4.00 11.17
C GLN A 204 -6.89 4.53 10.75
N GLU A 205 -7.37 5.61 11.36
CA GLU A 205 -8.65 6.22 11.03
C GLU A 205 -8.71 6.77 9.60
N VAL A 206 -7.62 7.41 9.13
CA VAL A 206 -7.53 7.90 7.76
C VAL A 206 -7.54 6.74 6.75
N VAL A 207 -6.80 5.67 7.02
CA VAL A 207 -6.76 4.49 6.14
C VAL A 207 -8.11 3.78 6.08
N GLU A 208 -8.79 3.63 7.21
CA GLU A 208 -10.14 3.07 7.27
C GLU A 208 -11.15 3.87 6.44
N ASP A 209 -11.11 5.22 6.49
CA ASP A 209 -11.97 6.08 5.67
C ASP A 209 -11.69 5.88 4.17
N VAL A 210 -10.42 5.84 3.77
CA VAL A 210 -10.04 5.56 2.38
C VAL A 210 -10.55 4.19 1.92
N MET A 211 -10.35 3.14 2.72
CA MET A 211 -10.84 1.79 2.42
C MET A 211 -12.37 1.76 2.25
N LEU A 212 -13.12 2.45 3.10
CA LEU A 212 -14.58 2.55 2.99
C LEU A 212 -15.03 3.27 1.71
N ARG A 213 -14.35 4.36 1.33
CA ARG A 213 -14.65 5.08 0.07
C ARG A 213 -14.36 4.21 -1.15
N MET A 214 -13.21 3.53 -1.18
CA MET A 214 -12.86 2.57 -2.23
C MET A 214 -13.89 1.45 -2.33
N ALA A 215 -14.32 0.89 -1.21
CA ALA A 215 -15.33 -0.16 -1.15
C ALA A 215 -16.69 0.31 -1.70
N ARG A 216 -17.13 1.52 -1.36
CA ARG A 216 -18.37 2.11 -1.92
C ARG A 216 -18.26 2.32 -3.42
N THR A 217 -17.11 2.73 -3.91
CA THR A 217 -16.83 2.87 -5.35
C THR A 217 -16.82 1.52 -6.05
N ALA A 218 -16.17 0.51 -5.46
CA ALA A 218 -16.17 -0.86 -5.99
C ALA A 218 -17.60 -1.42 -6.09
N HIS A 219 -18.43 -1.21 -5.07
CA HIS A 219 -19.83 -1.62 -5.10
C HIS A 219 -20.63 -0.88 -6.18
N ARG A 220 -20.46 0.43 -6.30
CA ARG A 220 -21.13 1.25 -7.33
C ARG A 220 -20.76 0.81 -8.74
N ASP A 221 -19.48 0.54 -8.98
CA ASP A 221 -18.97 0.24 -10.32
C ASP A 221 -19.30 -1.20 -10.76
N THR A 222 -19.42 -2.14 -9.81
CA THR A 222 -19.67 -3.56 -10.09
C THR A 222 -21.12 -4.00 -9.84
N GLY A 223 -21.85 -3.30 -8.98
CA GLY A 223 -23.15 -3.75 -8.49
C GLY A 223 -23.09 -4.99 -7.59
N SER A 224 -21.89 -5.54 -7.34
CA SER A 224 -21.75 -6.77 -6.55
C SER A 224 -22.03 -6.52 -5.07
N LYS A 225 -22.68 -7.48 -4.42
CA LYS A 225 -22.93 -7.52 -2.98
C LYS A 225 -21.78 -8.18 -2.19
N ARG A 226 -20.78 -8.72 -2.86
CA ARG A 226 -19.67 -9.47 -2.30
C ARG A 226 -18.36 -8.78 -2.64
N LEU A 227 -17.43 -8.82 -1.71
CA LEU A 227 -16.12 -8.20 -1.84
C LEU A 227 -15.01 -9.23 -1.59
N CYS A 228 -14.04 -9.28 -2.48
CA CYS A 228 -12.75 -9.92 -2.24
C CYS A 228 -11.68 -8.87 -1.98
N LEU A 229 -10.87 -9.07 -0.93
CA LEU A 229 -9.79 -8.16 -0.53
C LEU A 229 -8.42 -8.83 -0.71
N ALA A 230 -7.45 -8.11 -1.25
CA ALA A 230 -6.07 -8.57 -1.35
C ALA A 230 -5.06 -7.43 -1.25
N GLY A 231 -3.77 -7.79 -1.09
CA GLY A 231 -2.67 -6.85 -0.91
C GLY A 231 -2.31 -6.63 0.56
N GLY A 232 -1.17 -5.99 0.81
CA GLY A 232 -0.64 -5.81 2.17
C GLY A 232 -1.57 -5.05 3.11
N VAL A 233 -2.33 -4.06 2.61
CA VAL A 233 -3.31 -3.32 3.43
C VAL A 233 -4.55 -4.15 3.73
N ALA A 234 -4.88 -5.17 2.94
CA ALA A 234 -5.96 -6.11 3.22
C ALA A 234 -5.70 -7.00 4.46
N LEU A 235 -4.48 -6.98 5.00
CA LEU A 235 -4.16 -7.59 6.30
C LEU A 235 -4.58 -6.72 7.49
N ASN A 236 -5.07 -5.50 7.24
CA ASN A 236 -5.58 -4.62 8.28
C ASN A 236 -6.97 -5.11 8.75
N CYS A 237 -6.97 -6.02 9.72
CA CYS A 237 -8.21 -6.63 10.23
C CYS A 237 -9.16 -5.62 10.89
N VAL A 238 -8.67 -4.49 11.38
CA VAL A 238 -9.49 -3.41 11.95
C VAL A 238 -10.26 -2.72 10.83
N GLY A 239 -9.57 -2.35 9.73
CA GLY A 239 -10.19 -1.80 8.53
C GLY A 239 -11.19 -2.78 7.90
N ASN A 240 -10.82 -4.06 7.78
CA ASN A 240 -11.72 -5.10 7.24
C ASN A 240 -12.98 -5.26 8.09
N GLY A 241 -12.85 -5.26 9.42
CA GLY A 241 -13.99 -5.28 10.32
C GLY A 241 -14.91 -4.07 10.17
N ARG A 242 -14.34 -2.90 9.90
CA ARG A 242 -15.11 -1.69 9.61
C ARG A 242 -15.82 -1.76 8.25
N LEU A 243 -15.13 -2.29 7.22
CA LEU A 243 -15.74 -2.54 5.91
C LEU A 243 -16.95 -3.47 6.00
N LEU A 244 -16.87 -4.52 6.80
CA LEU A 244 -17.97 -5.46 7.00
C LEU A 244 -19.18 -4.82 7.70
N ARG A 245 -18.94 -3.93 8.67
CA ARG A 245 -20.02 -3.30 9.46
C ARG A 245 -20.65 -2.09 8.79
N GLU A 246 -19.86 -1.28 8.08
CA GLU A 246 -20.24 0.04 7.57
C GLU A 246 -20.23 0.12 6.04
N GLY A 247 -19.63 -0.87 5.38
CA GLY A 247 -19.53 -0.96 3.93
C GLY A 247 -20.82 -1.44 3.28
N PRO A 248 -20.91 -1.39 1.94
CA PRO A 248 -22.10 -1.75 1.19
C PRO A 248 -22.20 -3.25 0.86
N PHE A 249 -21.27 -4.07 1.34
CA PHE A 249 -21.19 -5.50 1.01
C PHE A 249 -21.85 -6.37 2.08
N GLU A 250 -22.51 -7.45 1.62
CA GLU A 250 -23.14 -8.45 2.50
C GLU A 250 -22.09 -9.43 3.03
N ASP A 251 -21.08 -9.76 2.21
CA ASP A 251 -20.01 -10.70 2.54
C ASP A 251 -18.64 -10.19 2.06
N ILE A 252 -17.58 -10.51 2.81
CA ILE A 252 -16.19 -10.18 2.50
C ILE A 252 -15.32 -11.44 2.61
N TRP A 253 -14.44 -11.62 1.62
CA TRP A 253 -13.43 -12.67 1.57
C TRP A 253 -12.03 -12.12 1.51
#